data_2920e9e4806c8b7cef52ad46467bc2f1
#
_entry.id   2920e9e4806c8b7cef52ad46467bc2f1
#
_cell.length_a   1.000
_cell.length_b   1.000
_cell.length_c   1.000
_cell.angle_alpha   90.00
_cell.angle_beta   90.00
_cell.angle_gamma   90.00
#
_symmetry.space_group_name_H-M   'P 1'
#
loop_
_entity.id
_entity.type
_entity.pdbx_description
1 polymer ?
#
loop_
_entity_poly.entity_id
_entity_poly.type
_entity_poly.pdbx_seq_one_letter_code
_entity_poly.pdbx_strand_id
1 'polypeptide(L)'
;MHREVERNGVLDVCRELGIGFVPYSPMNRGFLGGDLNEYTVFDAHNDNRNTLPRFTPEAMRANYRIVNVLQRFGREYGMTSAQLALGWLLQKEPWIVPIPGTTKLAHLDENLGTLALPLAKMNGKGSKMRLPLYQ
;
A
#
# COMPACT_ATOMS: atom_id res chain seq x y z
N MET A 1 -6.34 -4.71 -2.02
CA MET A 1 -6.36 -3.47 -1.20
C MET A 1 -7.79 -3.20 -0.76
N HIS A 2 -7.99 -3.08 0.55
CA HIS A 2 -9.29 -2.68 1.08
C HIS A 2 -9.52 -1.20 0.74
N ARG A 3 -10.58 -0.92 0.04
CA ARG A 3 -10.93 0.42 -0.46
C ARG A 3 -12.38 0.79 -0.14
N GLU A 4 -12.97 0.14 0.87
CA GLU A 4 -14.34 0.39 1.29
C GLU A 4 -14.55 1.84 1.71
N VAL A 5 -13.56 2.43 2.38
CA VAL A 5 -13.61 3.83 2.84
C VAL A 5 -13.83 4.85 1.70
N GLU A 6 -13.45 4.49 0.46
CA GLU A 6 -13.68 5.32 -0.72
C GLU A 6 -15.13 5.20 -1.26
N ARG A 7 -15.91 4.24 -0.77
CA ARG A 7 -17.24 3.91 -1.29
C ARG A 7 -18.36 4.01 -0.26
N ASN A 8 -18.02 3.89 1.02
CA ASN A 8 -18.99 3.87 2.12
C ASN A 8 -19.24 5.25 2.76
N GLY A 9 -18.69 6.32 2.18
CA GLY A 9 -18.89 7.69 2.63
C GLY A 9 -17.93 8.14 3.74
N VAL A 10 -17.05 7.27 4.27
CA VAL A 10 -16.13 7.64 5.36
C VAL A 10 -15.21 8.78 4.97
N LEU A 11 -14.61 8.73 3.78
CA LEU A 11 -13.72 9.82 3.32
C LEU A 11 -14.49 11.11 3.05
N ASP A 12 -15.75 11.03 2.62
CA ASP A 12 -16.57 12.22 2.39
C ASP A 12 -16.91 12.91 3.72
N VAL A 13 -17.26 12.14 4.75
CA VAL A 13 -17.50 12.66 6.10
C VAL A 13 -16.22 13.24 6.70
N CYS A 14 -15.07 12.60 6.54
CA CYS A 14 -13.79 13.14 6.99
C CYS A 14 -13.51 14.51 6.35
N ARG A 15 -13.75 14.63 5.05
CA ARG A 15 -13.59 15.91 4.33
C ARG A 15 -14.55 16.99 4.83
N GLU A 16 -15.81 16.67 4.99
CA GLU A 16 -16.86 17.58 5.45
C GLU A 16 -16.56 18.14 6.85
N LEU A 17 -16.13 17.25 7.76
CA LEU A 17 -15.87 17.62 9.16
C LEU A 17 -14.43 18.06 9.44
N GLY A 18 -13.55 18.11 8.45
CA GLY A 18 -12.15 18.48 8.62
C GLY A 18 -11.35 17.45 9.46
N ILE A 19 -11.71 16.16 9.40
CA ILE A 19 -11.08 15.08 10.16
C ILE A 19 -9.94 14.47 9.34
N GLY A 20 -8.75 14.35 9.94
CA GLY A 20 -7.63 13.61 9.37
C GLY A 20 -7.91 12.10 9.35
N PHE A 21 -7.60 11.43 8.24
CA PHE A 21 -7.76 9.99 8.10
C PHE A 21 -6.40 9.28 8.21
N VAL A 22 -6.28 8.35 9.17
CA VAL A 22 -5.05 7.59 9.44
C VAL A 22 -5.23 6.13 9.04
N PRO A 23 -4.89 5.74 7.80
CA PRO A 23 -4.98 4.35 7.36
C PRO A 23 -3.89 3.50 8.02
N TYR A 24 -4.29 2.53 8.83
CA TYR A 24 -3.37 1.56 9.41
C TYR A 24 -2.94 0.49 8.40
N SER A 25 -1.78 -0.14 8.65
CA SER A 25 -1.21 -1.18 7.78
C SER A 25 -1.18 -0.79 6.29
N PRO A 26 -0.64 0.40 5.93
CA PRO A 26 -0.69 0.90 4.56
C PRO A 26 0.04 0.00 3.56
N MET A 27 0.99 -0.82 4.04
CA MET A 27 1.74 -1.81 3.26
C MET A 27 1.07 -3.19 3.24
N ASN A 28 -0.18 -3.33 3.73
CA ASN A 28 -0.85 -4.61 3.89
C ASN A 28 0.05 -5.65 4.59
N ARG A 29 0.62 -5.28 5.75
CA ARG A 29 1.55 -6.12 6.55
C ARG A 29 2.74 -6.66 5.76
N GLY A 30 3.28 -5.86 4.87
CA GLY A 30 4.46 -6.16 4.05
C GLY A 30 4.15 -6.74 2.66
N PHE A 31 2.91 -7.16 2.38
CA PHE A 31 2.57 -7.75 1.08
C PHE A 31 2.85 -6.82 -0.12
N LEU A 32 2.59 -5.52 0.04
CA LEU A 32 2.80 -4.55 -1.03
C LEU A 32 4.27 -4.17 -1.24
N GLY A 33 5.17 -4.60 -0.35
CA GLY A 33 6.62 -4.49 -0.56
C GLY A 33 7.13 -5.37 -1.71
N GLY A 34 6.47 -6.53 -1.91
CA GLY A 34 6.78 -7.43 -3.02
C GLY A 34 7.60 -8.66 -2.63
N ASP A 35 8.03 -8.78 -1.37
CA ASP A 35 8.84 -9.90 -0.88
C ASP A 35 7.99 -11.14 -0.50
N LEU A 36 6.67 -10.97 -0.37
CA LEU A 36 5.75 -12.04 0.01
C LEU A 36 5.01 -12.59 -1.20
N ASN A 37 4.92 -13.92 -1.29
CA ASN A 37 4.20 -14.63 -2.35
C ASN A 37 3.51 -15.89 -1.80
N GLU A 38 2.87 -16.66 -2.67
CA GLU A 38 2.12 -17.89 -2.30
C GLU A 38 2.97 -18.99 -1.64
N TYR A 39 4.29 -18.91 -1.72
CA TYR A 39 5.22 -19.85 -1.09
C TYR A 39 5.76 -19.35 0.25
N THR A 40 5.39 -18.15 0.66
CA THR A 40 5.85 -17.58 1.92
C THR A 40 5.23 -18.34 3.10
N VAL A 41 6.09 -18.82 3.99
CA VAL A 41 5.70 -19.47 5.25
C VAL A 41 5.80 -18.47 6.38
N PHE A 42 4.73 -18.30 7.13
CA PHE A 42 4.68 -17.44 8.32
C PHE A 42 4.87 -18.30 9.58
N ASP A 43 5.54 -17.73 10.59
CA ASP A 43 5.69 -18.39 11.87
C ASP A 43 4.32 -18.63 12.53
N ALA A 44 4.03 -19.90 12.85
CA ALA A 44 2.72 -20.32 13.36
C ALA A 44 2.39 -19.76 14.76
N HIS A 45 3.40 -19.37 15.54
CA HIS A 45 3.23 -18.97 16.94
C HIS A 45 3.17 -17.47 17.14
N ASN A 46 3.90 -16.69 16.32
CA ASN A 46 4.06 -15.26 16.54
C ASN A 46 3.72 -14.36 15.33
N ASP A 47 3.33 -14.95 14.20
CA ASP A 47 2.93 -14.19 13.02
C ASP A 47 1.43 -14.34 12.75
N ASN A 48 0.68 -13.29 13.07
CA ASN A 48 -0.77 -13.27 12.90
C ASN A 48 -1.25 -13.29 11.44
N ARG A 49 -0.33 -13.19 10.46
CA ARG A 49 -0.68 -13.33 9.05
C ARG A 49 -1.21 -14.72 8.73
N ASN A 50 -0.81 -15.76 9.49
CA ASN A 50 -1.34 -17.13 9.37
C ASN A 50 -2.86 -17.22 9.52
N THR A 51 -3.48 -16.34 10.30
CA THR A 51 -4.92 -16.37 10.58
C THR A 51 -5.76 -15.50 9.66
N LEU A 52 -5.10 -14.73 8.79
CA LEU A 52 -5.79 -13.75 7.94
C LEU A 52 -6.07 -14.34 6.55
N PRO A 53 -7.34 -14.40 6.12
CA PRO A 53 -7.73 -15.02 4.83
C PRO A 53 -6.97 -14.48 3.62
N ARG A 54 -6.57 -13.21 3.64
CA ARG A 54 -5.82 -12.57 2.54
C ARG A 54 -4.36 -13.03 2.41
N PHE A 55 -3.87 -13.82 3.37
CA PHE A 55 -2.53 -14.42 3.37
C PHE A 55 -2.53 -15.92 3.12
N THR A 56 -3.67 -16.52 2.74
CA THR A 56 -3.64 -17.88 2.19
C THR A 56 -2.86 -17.90 0.88
N PRO A 57 -2.21 -19.02 0.52
CA PRO A 57 -1.49 -19.13 -0.75
C PRO A 57 -2.31 -18.69 -1.98
N GLU A 58 -3.59 -19.12 -2.04
CA GLU A 58 -4.51 -18.79 -3.13
C GLU A 58 -4.79 -17.30 -3.19
N ALA A 59 -5.05 -16.67 -2.03
CA ALA A 59 -5.32 -15.25 -1.94
C ALA A 59 -4.08 -14.42 -2.30
N MET A 60 -2.90 -14.80 -1.81
CA MET A 60 -1.64 -14.13 -2.16
C MET A 60 -1.35 -14.23 -3.65
N ARG A 61 -1.49 -15.42 -4.26
CA ARG A 61 -1.34 -15.60 -5.71
C ARG A 61 -2.31 -14.73 -6.51
N ALA A 62 -3.59 -14.72 -6.16
CA ALA A 62 -4.60 -13.91 -6.84
C ALA A 62 -4.31 -12.40 -6.73
N ASN A 63 -3.80 -11.93 -5.57
CA ASN A 63 -3.55 -10.53 -5.30
C ASN A 63 -2.14 -10.08 -5.72
N TYR A 64 -1.24 -10.98 -6.09
CA TYR A 64 0.12 -10.64 -6.55
C TYR A 64 0.10 -9.74 -7.79
N ARG A 65 -0.97 -9.75 -8.57
CA ARG A 65 -1.19 -8.79 -9.66
C ARG A 65 -1.06 -7.32 -9.23
N ILE A 66 -1.39 -6.99 -7.96
CA ILE A 66 -1.23 -5.64 -7.43
C ILE A 66 0.25 -5.33 -7.28
N VAL A 67 1.01 -6.28 -6.73
CA VAL A 67 2.47 -6.18 -6.58
C VAL A 67 3.15 -6.02 -7.94
N ASN A 68 2.73 -6.81 -8.94
CA ASN A 68 3.26 -6.71 -10.31
C ASN A 68 3.04 -5.31 -10.92
N VAL A 69 1.89 -4.69 -10.65
CA VAL A 69 1.64 -3.30 -11.09
C VAL A 69 2.60 -2.35 -10.39
N LEU A 70 2.76 -2.45 -9.06
CA LEU A 70 3.68 -1.60 -8.30
C LEU A 70 5.13 -1.78 -8.79
N GLN A 71 5.59 -3.02 -8.96
CA GLN A 71 6.95 -3.31 -9.47
C GLN A 71 7.18 -2.75 -10.88
N ARG A 72 6.20 -2.85 -11.77
CA ARG A 72 6.31 -2.29 -13.12
C ARG A 72 6.49 -0.78 -13.08
N PHE A 73 5.63 -0.08 -12.34
CA PHE A 73 5.76 1.37 -12.17
C PHE A 73 7.01 1.74 -11.37
N GLY A 74 7.40 0.91 -10.40
CA GLY A 74 8.65 1.10 -9.67
C GLY A 74 9.86 1.18 -10.59
N ARG A 75 9.97 0.25 -11.54
CA ARG A 75 11.02 0.28 -12.57
C ARG A 75 10.94 1.50 -13.47
N GLU A 76 9.73 1.92 -13.85
CA GLU A 76 9.53 3.09 -14.72
C GLU A 76 9.92 4.41 -14.05
N TYR A 77 9.65 4.55 -12.74
CA TYR A 77 9.85 5.80 -12.01
C TYR A 77 11.06 5.78 -11.07
N GLY A 78 11.83 4.70 -11.02
CA GLY A 78 12.96 4.56 -10.08
C GLY A 78 12.53 4.49 -8.61
N MET A 79 11.38 3.87 -8.34
CA MET A 79 10.78 3.76 -7.01
C MET A 79 10.63 2.30 -6.59
N THR A 80 10.62 2.04 -5.28
CA THR A 80 10.24 0.72 -4.78
C THR A 80 8.73 0.53 -4.76
N SER A 81 8.27 -0.72 -4.68
CA SER A 81 6.85 -1.04 -4.51
C SER A 81 6.26 -0.42 -3.25
N ALA A 82 7.06 -0.40 -2.17
CA ALA A 82 6.71 0.21 -0.89
C ALA A 82 6.47 1.72 -1.04
N GLN A 83 7.43 2.42 -1.65
CA GLN A 83 7.33 3.85 -1.90
C GLN A 83 6.12 4.21 -2.77
N LEU A 84 5.85 3.41 -3.82
CA LEU A 84 4.67 3.61 -4.65
C LEU A 84 3.36 3.42 -3.90
N ALA A 85 3.28 2.39 -3.04
CA ALA A 85 2.09 2.13 -2.24
C ALA A 85 1.80 3.27 -1.25
N LEU A 86 2.84 3.78 -0.57
CA LEU A 86 2.74 4.92 0.34
C LEU A 86 2.44 6.21 -0.40
N GLY A 87 3.15 6.47 -1.49
CA GLY A 87 2.95 7.64 -2.35
C GLY A 87 1.53 7.72 -2.90
N TRP A 88 0.95 6.57 -3.25
CA TRP A 88 -0.44 6.51 -3.70
C TRP A 88 -1.44 6.97 -2.61
N LEU A 89 -1.20 6.62 -1.33
CA LEU A 89 -2.02 7.08 -0.21
C LEU A 89 -1.84 8.59 0.03
N LEU A 90 -0.59 9.06 0.08
CA LEU A 90 -0.27 10.47 0.32
C LEU A 90 -0.84 11.42 -0.74
N GLN A 91 -1.07 10.92 -1.95
CA GLN A 91 -1.62 11.72 -3.04
C GLN A 91 -3.14 11.75 -3.11
N LYS A 92 -3.80 10.89 -2.34
CA LYS A 92 -5.27 10.83 -2.36
C LYS A 92 -5.89 12.11 -1.85
N GLU A 93 -5.48 12.54 -0.67
CA GLU A 93 -5.97 13.74 -0.01
C GLU A 93 -4.90 14.24 0.96
N PRO A 94 -4.74 15.56 1.17
CA PRO A 94 -3.69 16.12 2.01
C PRO A 94 -3.87 15.81 3.51
N TRP A 95 -5.04 15.37 3.91
CA TRP A 95 -5.39 15.00 5.29
C TRP A 95 -5.32 13.47 5.54
N ILE A 96 -4.85 12.68 4.55
CA ILE A 96 -4.57 11.24 4.73
C ILE A 96 -3.11 11.06 5.17
N VAL A 97 -2.93 10.48 6.37
CA VAL A 97 -1.60 10.26 6.98
C VAL A 97 -1.38 8.76 7.22
N PRO A 98 -0.69 8.05 6.31
CA PRO A 98 -0.38 6.63 6.50
C PRO A 98 0.64 6.43 7.64
N ILE A 99 0.50 5.31 8.36
CA ILE A 99 1.37 4.93 9.48
C ILE A 99 2.10 3.61 9.19
N PRO A 100 3.12 3.58 8.33
CA PRO A 100 3.88 2.38 8.01
C PRO A 100 4.77 1.96 9.20
N GLY A 101 4.39 0.85 9.87
CA GLY A 101 5.20 0.28 10.96
C GLY A 101 6.30 -0.62 10.42
N THR A 102 7.50 -0.54 11.02
CA THR A 102 8.62 -1.43 10.74
C THR A 102 9.55 -1.56 11.94
N THR A 103 10.28 -2.68 12.02
CA THR A 103 11.37 -2.93 12.98
C THR A 103 12.75 -2.86 12.32
N LYS A 104 12.83 -2.58 11.00
CA LYS A 104 14.07 -2.56 10.23
C LYS A 104 14.39 -1.13 9.79
N LEU A 105 15.58 -0.63 10.11
CA LEU A 105 16.03 0.71 9.71
C LEU A 105 15.97 0.92 8.20
N ALA A 106 16.41 -0.07 7.41
CA ALA A 106 16.33 0.01 5.94
C ALA A 106 14.90 0.25 5.42
N HIS A 107 13.90 -0.39 6.03
CA HIS A 107 12.50 -0.15 5.66
C HIS A 107 11.99 1.21 6.15
N LEU A 108 12.52 1.72 7.26
CA LEU A 108 12.19 3.08 7.72
C LEU A 108 12.72 4.12 6.74
N ASP A 109 13.98 4.00 6.35
CA ASP A 109 14.61 4.89 5.37
C ASP A 109 13.89 4.84 4.01
N GLU A 110 13.54 3.63 3.55
CA GLU A 110 12.75 3.42 2.33
C GLU A 110 11.39 4.13 2.41
N ASN A 111 10.67 3.96 3.53
CA ASN A 111 9.36 4.57 3.73
C ASN A 111 9.47 6.11 3.76
N LEU A 112 10.44 6.67 4.47
CA LEU A 112 10.70 8.11 4.54
C LEU A 112 11.13 8.68 3.18
N GLY A 113 11.89 7.92 2.41
CA GLY A 113 12.29 8.27 1.06
C GLY A 113 11.10 8.56 0.13
N THR A 114 9.90 8.06 0.45
CA THR A 114 8.67 8.37 -0.30
C THR A 114 8.40 9.88 -0.35
N LEU A 115 8.72 10.62 0.71
CA LEU A 115 8.46 12.07 0.80
C LEU A 115 9.33 12.91 -0.16
N ALA A 116 10.50 12.39 -0.54
CA ALA A 116 11.41 13.05 -1.47
C ALA A 116 11.05 12.80 -2.95
N LEU A 117 10.10 11.91 -3.23
CA LEU A 117 9.76 11.51 -4.58
C LEU A 117 8.83 12.51 -5.27
N PRO A 118 8.95 12.70 -6.60
CA PRO A 118 8.08 13.61 -7.36
C PRO A 118 6.68 13.00 -7.54
N LEU A 119 5.98 12.80 -6.45
CA LEU A 119 4.68 12.11 -6.40
C LEU A 119 3.63 12.78 -7.32
N ALA A 120 3.72 14.09 -7.52
CA ALA A 120 2.82 14.82 -8.42
C ALA A 120 2.86 14.30 -9.87
N LYS A 121 3.98 13.72 -10.32
CA LYS A 121 4.10 13.13 -11.65
C LYS A 121 3.30 11.84 -11.79
N MET A 122 2.97 11.17 -10.69
CA MET A 122 2.20 9.94 -10.69
C MET A 122 0.70 10.17 -10.95
N ASN A 123 0.19 11.38 -10.66
CA ASN A 123 -1.22 11.76 -10.83
C ASN A 123 -1.46 12.77 -11.96
N GLY A 124 -0.40 13.17 -12.70
CA GLY A 124 -0.54 14.07 -13.84
C GLY A 124 -1.53 13.55 -14.89
N LYS A 125 -2.16 14.45 -15.66
CA LYS A 125 -2.99 14.07 -16.82
C LYS A 125 -2.15 13.20 -17.76
N GLY A 126 -2.33 11.88 -17.67
CA GLY A 126 -1.51 10.88 -18.39
C GLY A 126 -0.95 9.75 -17.52
N SER A 127 -0.95 9.88 -16.19
CA SER A 127 -0.54 8.79 -15.31
C SER A 127 -1.55 7.64 -15.40
N LYS A 128 -1.06 6.48 -15.85
CA LYS A 128 -1.86 5.26 -16.02
C LYS A 128 -1.85 4.35 -14.79
N MET A 129 -1.31 4.80 -13.64
CA MET A 129 -1.25 3.97 -12.45
C MET A 129 -2.64 3.82 -11.81
N ARG A 130 -3.39 2.86 -12.29
CA ARG A 130 -4.61 2.38 -11.63
C ARG A 130 -4.28 1.09 -10.89
N LEU A 131 -4.28 1.15 -9.57
CA LEU A 131 -4.15 -0.06 -8.76
C LEU A 131 -5.45 -0.88 -8.87
N PRO A 132 -5.35 -2.18 -9.21
CA PRO A 132 -6.52 -3.04 -9.27
C PRO A 132 -7.18 -3.18 -7.89
N LEU A 133 -8.49 -3.37 -7.90
CA LEU A 133 -9.22 -3.66 -6.68
C LEU A 133 -8.84 -5.06 -6.16
N TYR A 134 -8.87 -5.21 -4.85
CA TYR A 134 -8.78 -6.50 -4.17
C TYR A 134 -10.02 -7.34 -4.53
N GLN A 135 -9.80 -8.60 -4.85
CA GLN A 135 -10.86 -9.60 -4.97
C GLN A 135 -10.89 -10.45 -3.72
#